data_f4e8a29ccdb43da2f5597bef876d5051
#
_entry.id   f4e8a29ccdb43da2f5597bef876d5051
#
_cell.length_a   1.000
_cell.length_b   1.000
_cell.length_c   1.000
_cell.angle_alpha   90.00
_cell.angle_beta   90.00
_cell.angle_gamma   90.00
#
_symmetry.space_group_name_H-M   'P 1'
#
loop_
_entity.id
_entity.type
_entity.pdbx_description
1 polymer ?
#
loop_
_entity_poly.entity_id
_entity_poly.type
_entity_poly.pdbx_seq_one_letter_code
_entity_poly.pdbx_strand_id
1 'polypeptide(L)'
;SFARAAGEGSDMKSYTNDFKEVRKVGDFTVEIETKAPFPILPDLLALVYIMNKQWAEENQATRPVDRRKGIENAASFRSNGTGPYRLRERQPNVKTSFVRNGSYWGKIEGNVVNVEYTPIGNDATRVAALLSGQVDVIEPVPLQDVARINASGKSKVLQGPELRTIFLGMDQKRDEL
;
A
#
# COMPACT_ATOMS: atom_id res chain seq x y z
N SER A 1 15.49 -0.97 -7.00
CA SER A 1 14.23 -0.45 -6.44
C SER A 1 14.10 1.05 -6.68
N PHE A 2 15.08 1.87 -6.28
CA PHE A 2 14.99 3.33 -6.41
C PHE A 2 14.88 3.80 -7.86
N ALA A 3 15.70 3.27 -8.78
CA ALA A 3 15.58 3.58 -10.21
C ALA A 3 14.18 3.22 -10.78
N ARG A 4 13.60 2.12 -10.31
CA ARG A 4 12.23 1.76 -10.67
C ARG A 4 11.20 2.75 -10.10
N ALA A 5 11.36 3.16 -8.84
CA ALA A 5 10.47 4.13 -8.20
C ALA A 5 10.54 5.50 -8.87
N ALA A 6 11.73 5.93 -9.34
CA ALA A 6 11.95 7.17 -10.08
C ALA A 6 11.55 7.10 -11.55
N GLY A 7 11.21 5.91 -12.08
CA GLY A 7 10.90 5.70 -13.50
C GLY A 7 9.67 6.45 -13.98
N GLU A 8 9.59 6.65 -15.30
CA GLU A 8 8.42 7.26 -15.94
C GLU A 8 7.17 6.43 -15.66
N GLY A 9 6.05 7.08 -15.37
CA GLY A 9 4.78 6.46 -15.04
C GLY A 9 4.67 5.92 -13.61
N SER A 10 5.74 6.01 -12.81
CA SER A 10 5.71 5.53 -11.43
C SER A 10 4.89 6.45 -10.51
N ASP A 11 3.92 5.88 -9.81
CA ASP A 11 3.20 6.58 -8.74
C ASP A 11 4.13 6.94 -7.55
N MET A 12 5.30 6.27 -7.45
CA MET A 12 6.29 6.50 -6.40
C MET A 12 7.31 7.59 -6.75
N LYS A 13 7.20 8.20 -7.91
CA LYS A 13 8.18 9.21 -8.39
C LYS A 13 8.30 10.40 -7.45
N SER A 14 7.18 10.83 -6.86
CA SER A 14 7.16 11.94 -5.90
C SER A 14 8.06 11.71 -4.67
N TYR A 15 8.22 10.46 -4.23
CA TYR A 15 9.08 10.10 -3.10
C TYR A 15 10.58 10.07 -3.43
N THR A 16 10.93 10.15 -4.72
CA THR A 16 12.31 10.07 -5.20
C THR A 16 12.77 11.33 -5.91
N ASN A 17 11.93 12.35 -6.01
CA ASN A 17 12.22 13.58 -6.74
C ASN A 17 13.45 14.35 -6.20
N ASP A 18 13.69 14.27 -4.88
CA ASP A 18 14.79 14.96 -4.22
C ASP A 18 16.10 14.16 -4.23
N PHE A 19 16.09 12.95 -4.80
CA PHE A 19 17.30 12.17 -4.98
C PHE A 19 18.09 12.73 -6.16
N LYS A 20 19.37 12.99 -5.93
CA LYS A 20 20.33 13.33 -6.99
C LYS A 20 20.95 12.04 -7.51
N GLU A 21 21.42 11.18 -6.61
CA GLU A 21 22.05 9.91 -6.95
C GLU A 21 21.78 8.86 -5.88
N VAL A 22 21.70 7.60 -6.31
CA VAL A 22 21.66 6.43 -5.41
C VAL A 22 22.70 5.44 -5.89
N ARG A 23 23.70 5.15 -5.06
CA ARG A 23 24.80 4.25 -5.39
C ARG A 23 25.05 3.19 -4.34
N LYS A 24 25.44 2.02 -4.79
CA LYS A 24 25.97 0.96 -3.92
C LYS A 24 27.45 1.27 -3.64
N VAL A 25 27.83 1.40 -2.37
CA VAL A 25 29.20 1.64 -1.94
C VAL A 25 29.80 0.45 -1.19
N GLY A 26 28.99 -0.54 -0.86
CA GLY A 26 29.41 -1.79 -0.22
C GLY A 26 28.35 -2.87 -0.35
N ASP A 27 28.61 -4.07 0.14
CA ASP A 27 27.64 -5.17 0.04
C ASP A 27 26.34 -4.92 0.81
N PHE A 28 26.43 -4.18 1.90
CA PHE A 28 25.31 -3.84 2.77
C PHE A 28 25.14 -2.32 2.93
N THR A 29 25.78 -1.52 2.06
CA THR A 29 25.78 -0.07 2.17
C THR A 29 25.32 0.58 0.88
N VAL A 30 24.33 1.45 0.99
CA VAL A 30 23.80 2.30 -0.09
C VAL A 30 23.93 3.75 0.34
N GLU A 31 24.44 4.59 -0.52
CA GLU A 31 24.41 6.05 -0.36
C GLU A 31 23.32 6.66 -1.22
N ILE A 32 22.60 7.59 -0.61
CA ILE A 32 21.59 8.42 -1.29
C ILE A 32 22.04 9.86 -1.15
N GLU A 33 22.42 10.47 -2.27
CA GLU A 33 22.73 11.89 -2.35
C GLU A 33 21.43 12.64 -2.71
N THR A 34 21.09 13.65 -1.93
CA THR A 34 19.94 14.52 -2.19
C THR A 34 20.37 15.82 -2.87
N LYS A 35 19.46 16.44 -3.62
CA LYS A 35 19.71 17.70 -4.36
C LYS A 35 19.97 18.89 -3.43
N ALA A 36 19.38 18.85 -2.23
CA ALA A 36 19.52 19.83 -1.17
C ALA A 36 19.38 19.12 0.19
N PRO A 37 19.70 19.77 1.32
CA PRO A 37 19.44 19.19 2.65
C PRO A 37 17.98 18.76 2.78
N PHE A 38 17.75 17.47 3.12
CA PHE A 38 16.43 16.86 3.12
C PHE A 38 16.22 16.03 4.41
N PRO A 39 15.90 16.69 5.53
CA PRO A 39 15.87 16.03 6.85
C PRO A 39 14.79 14.96 7.00
N ILE A 40 13.70 15.01 6.21
CA ILE A 40 12.62 14.01 6.25
C ILE A 40 12.89 12.78 5.37
N LEU A 41 14.08 12.67 4.78
CA LEU A 41 14.45 11.53 3.93
C LEU A 41 14.21 10.16 4.58
N PRO A 42 14.59 9.92 5.86
CA PRO A 42 14.35 8.62 6.49
C PRO A 42 12.87 8.22 6.52
N ASP A 43 11.98 9.17 6.79
CA ASP A 43 10.53 8.93 6.83
C ASP A 43 9.98 8.58 5.45
N LEU A 44 10.45 9.26 4.41
CA LEU A 44 10.06 8.97 3.03
C LEU A 44 10.59 7.61 2.55
N LEU A 45 11.78 7.21 2.99
CA LEU A 45 12.34 5.90 2.63
C LEU A 45 11.50 4.74 3.17
N ALA A 46 10.78 4.92 4.28
CA ALA A 46 9.87 3.92 4.81
C ALA A 46 8.72 3.57 3.83
N LEU A 47 8.41 4.44 2.88
CA LEU A 47 7.38 4.25 1.85
C LEU A 47 7.93 3.62 0.57
N VAL A 48 9.25 3.52 0.41
CA VAL A 48 9.90 2.95 -0.79
C VAL A 48 10.33 1.52 -0.52
N TYR A 49 9.47 0.57 -0.84
CA TYR A 49 9.75 -0.85 -0.64
C TYR A 49 10.87 -1.35 -1.56
N ILE A 50 11.78 -2.13 -0.97
CA ILE A 50 12.89 -2.73 -1.70
C ILE A 50 12.44 -4.04 -2.35
N MET A 51 12.63 -4.15 -3.65
CA MET A 51 12.34 -5.36 -4.41
C MET A 51 13.61 -6.19 -4.62
N ASN A 52 13.47 -7.51 -4.61
CA ASN A 52 14.53 -8.42 -5.01
C ASN A 52 14.84 -8.21 -6.51
N LYS A 53 16.12 -7.94 -6.83
CA LYS A 53 16.55 -7.63 -8.20
C LYS A 53 16.32 -8.81 -9.14
N GLN A 54 16.80 -10.00 -8.77
CA GLN A 54 16.69 -11.20 -9.58
C GLN A 54 15.22 -11.52 -9.88
N TRP A 55 14.36 -11.52 -8.87
CA TRP A 55 12.92 -11.72 -9.05
C TRP A 55 12.31 -10.70 -10.01
N ALA A 56 12.69 -9.43 -9.90
CA ALA A 56 12.16 -8.38 -10.77
C ALA A 56 12.60 -8.57 -12.23
N GLU A 57 13.82 -9.05 -12.47
CA GLU A 57 14.35 -9.36 -13.79
C GLU A 57 13.63 -10.59 -14.40
N GLU A 58 13.56 -11.69 -13.68
CA GLU A 58 12.89 -12.94 -14.10
C GLU A 58 11.40 -12.76 -14.39
N ASN A 59 10.73 -11.85 -13.68
CA ASN A 59 9.30 -11.56 -13.84
C ASN A 59 9.00 -10.31 -14.67
N GLN A 60 9.97 -9.75 -15.38
CA GLN A 60 9.80 -8.55 -16.22
C GLN A 60 9.20 -7.35 -15.45
N ALA A 61 9.54 -7.23 -14.17
CA ALA A 61 9.01 -6.22 -13.25
C ALA A 61 10.05 -5.13 -12.90
N THR A 62 11.09 -4.96 -13.73
CA THR A 62 12.15 -3.97 -13.54
C THR A 62 11.67 -2.53 -13.77
N ARG A 63 10.62 -2.36 -14.57
CA ARG A 63 9.97 -1.07 -14.79
C ARG A 63 8.73 -0.91 -13.91
N PRO A 64 8.34 0.32 -13.54
CA PRO A 64 7.08 0.55 -12.86
C PRO A 64 5.89 0.20 -13.76
N VAL A 65 4.74 -0.04 -13.15
CA VAL A 65 3.46 -0.02 -13.86
C VAL A 65 3.11 1.43 -14.18
N ASP A 66 2.45 1.67 -15.30
CA ASP A 66 1.89 2.97 -15.66
C ASP A 66 0.36 2.81 -15.80
N ARG A 67 -0.34 3.10 -14.72
CA ARG A 67 -1.80 2.95 -14.67
C ARG A 67 -2.53 3.88 -15.63
N ARG A 68 -1.94 5.04 -15.95
CA ARG A 68 -2.53 6.01 -16.88
C ARG A 68 -2.52 5.48 -18.30
N LYS A 69 -1.50 4.70 -18.64
CA LYS A 69 -1.36 4.04 -19.95
C LYS A 69 -1.91 2.60 -19.96
N GLY A 70 -2.47 2.12 -18.85
CA GLY A 70 -2.94 0.73 -18.71
C GLY A 70 -1.80 -0.30 -18.75
N ILE A 71 -0.55 0.13 -18.48
CA ILE A 71 0.60 -0.76 -18.49
C ILE A 71 0.73 -1.44 -17.14
N GLU A 72 0.61 -2.75 -17.13
CA GLU A 72 0.83 -3.60 -15.97
C GLU A 72 2.02 -4.54 -16.20
N ASN A 73 2.51 -5.14 -15.12
CA ASN A 73 3.54 -6.18 -15.17
C ASN A 73 3.32 -7.22 -14.06
N ALA A 74 4.15 -8.23 -13.98
CA ALA A 74 3.99 -9.32 -13.02
C ALA A 74 3.91 -8.83 -11.55
N ALA A 75 4.53 -7.70 -11.18
CA ALA A 75 4.45 -7.17 -9.82
C ALA A 75 3.04 -6.66 -9.43
N SER A 76 2.12 -6.49 -10.39
CA SER A 76 0.72 -6.19 -10.12
C SER A 76 -0.06 -7.41 -9.60
N PHE A 77 0.41 -8.63 -9.91
CA PHE A 77 -0.31 -9.88 -9.66
C PHE A 77 0.46 -10.89 -8.82
N ARG A 78 1.76 -10.71 -8.68
CA ARG A 78 2.67 -11.58 -7.93
C ARG A 78 3.51 -10.76 -6.98
N SER A 79 3.93 -11.34 -5.88
CA SER A 79 4.83 -10.69 -4.95
C SER A 79 5.94 -11.64 -4.49
N ASN A 80 7.08 -11.06 -4.13
CA ASN A 80 8.20 -11.74 -3.49
C ASN A 80 8.57 -10.99 -2.19
N GLY A 81 7.54 -10.61 -1.42
CA GLY A 81 7.71 -9.89 -0.17
C GLY A 81 8.18 -10.80 0.96
N THR A 82 8.83 -10.20 1.95
CA THR A 82 9.34 -10.86 3.16
C THR A 82 8.41 -10.72 4.37
N GLY A 83 7.19 -10.23 4.15
CA GLY A 83 6.19 -9.98 5.19
C GLY A 83 5.57 -11.25 5.78
N PRO A 84 4.71 -11.08 6.81
CA PRO A 84 4.06 -12.19 7.51
C PRO A 84 3.02 -12.92 6.66
N TYR A 85 2.56 -12.32 5.58
CA TYR A 85 1.64 -12.93 4.62
C TYR A 85 2.21 -12.85 3.21
N ARG A 86 1.91 -13.86 2.38
CA ARG A 86 2.24 -13.91 0.95
C ARG A 86 0.99 -13.73 0.12
N LEU A 87 1.10 -12.97 -0.94
CA LEU A 87 0.05 -12.87 -1.95
C LEU A 87 -0.15 -14.24 -2.61
N ARG A 88 -1.36 -14.76 -2.54
CA ARG A 88 -1.78 -16.00 -3.18
C ARG A 88 -2.39 -15.74 -4.55
N GLU A 89 -3.30 -14.77 -4.62
CA GLU A 89 -4.03 -14.41 -5.83
C GLU A 89 -4.47 -12.95 -5.76
N ARG A 90 -4.46 -12.27 -6.89
CA ARG A 90 -5.07 -10.95 -7.04
C ARG A 90 -5.91 -10.89 -8.30
N GLN A 91 -7.19 -10.64 -8.14
CA GLN A 91 -8.15 -10.31 -9.19
C GLN A 91 -8.53 -8.82 -9.00
N PRO A 92 -8.05 -7.90 -9.86
CA PRO A 92 -8.32 -6.47 -9.72
C PRO A 92 -9.81 -6.18 -9.59
N ASN A 93 -10.18 -5.32 -8.65
CA ASN A 93 -11.57 -4.92 -8.34
C ASN A 93 -12.50 -6.06 -7.86
N VAL A 94 -12.01 -7.29 -7.74
CA VAL A 94 -12.79 -8.44 -7.26
C VAL A 94 -12.31 -8.89 -5.91
N LYS A 95 -11.07 -9.40 -5.82
CA LYS A 95 -10.50 -9.86 -4.55
C LYS A 95 -8.98 -9.93 -4.60
N THR A 96 -8.38 -9.87 -3.41
CA THR A 96 -6.97 -10.19 -3.21
C THR A 96 -6.85 -11.17 -2.03
N SER A 97 -6.23 -12.32 -2.26
CA SER A 97 -6.09 -13.37 -1.26
C SER A 97 -4.64 -13.48 -0.80
N PHE A 98 -4.46 -13.63 0.49
CA PHE A 98 -3.16 -13.83 1.11
C PHE A 98 -3.18 -15.09 1.98
N VAL A 99 -2.00 -15.69 2.14
CA VAL A 99 -1.77 -16.82 3.03
C VAL A 99 -0.59 -16.52 3.95
N ARG A 100 -0.66 -17.03 5.18
CA ARG A 100 0.43 -16.90 6.16
C ARG A 100 1.76 -17.37 5.56
N ASN A 101 2.80 -16.59 5.74
CA ASN A 101 4.14 -16.90 5.28
C ASN A 101 4.88 -17.77 6.32
N GLY A 102 4.95 -19.06 6.08
CA GLY A 102 5.65 -19.99 6.98
C GLY A 102 7.16 -19.77 7.07
N SER A 103 7.75 -18.97 6.17
CA SER A 103 9.16 -18.59 6.18
C SER A 103 9.36 -17.13 6.63
N TYR A 104 8.39 -16.56 7.34
CA TYR A 104 8.53 -15.21 7.87
C TYR A 104 9.63 -15.16 8.92
N TRP A 105 10.51 -14.18 8.81
CA TRP A 105 11.68 -14.02 9.68
C TRP A 105 11.35 -13.53 11.10
N GLY A 106 10.15 -12.96 11.31
CA GLY A 106 9.67 -12.48 12.60
C GLY A 106 8.66 -13.42 13.22
N LYS A 107 8.06 -13.00 14.34
CA LYS A 107 6.97 -13.71 15.01
C LYS A 107 5.62 -13.22 14.48
N ILE A 108 4.76 -14.10 14.04
CA ILE A 108 3.37 -13.77 13.71
C ILE A 108 2.52 -14.02 14.96
N GLU A 109 1.98 -12.95 15.52
CA GLU A 109 1.01 -13.04 16.60
C GLU A 109 -0.39 -13.23 16.03
N GLY A 110 -1.21 -14.02 16.74
CA GLY A 110 -2.57 -14.34 16.31
C GLY A 110 -2.68 -15.61 15.46
N ASN A 111 -3.92 -15.97 15.12
CA ASN A 111 -4.32 -17.24 14.53
C ASN A 111 -4.76 -17.16 13.06
N VAL A 112 -4.78 -15.98 12.46
CA VAL A 112 -5.22 -15.81 11.07
C VAL A 112 -4.22 -16.47 10.12
N VAL A 113 -4.69 -17.38 9.29
CA VAL A 113 -3.89 -18.12 8.29
C VAL A 113 -4.13 -17.60 6.89
N ASN A 114 -5.38 -17.31 6.54
CA ASN A 114 -5.78 -16.79 5.24
C ASN A 114 -6.45 -15.43 5.43
N VAL A 115 -6.17 -14.51 4.51
CA VAL A 115 -6.83 -13.21 4.44
C VAL A 115 -7.41 -13.05 3.04
N GLU A 116 -8.67 -12.69 2.96
CA GLU A 116 -9.32 -12.33 1.71
C GLU A 116 -9.80 -10.88 1.79
N TYR A 117 -9.27 -10.05 0.91
CA TYR A 117 -9.67 -8.66 0.78
C TYR A 117 -10.59 -8.49 -0.43
N THR A 118 -11.78 -7.97 -0.18
CA THR A 118 -12.79 -7.67 -1.22
C THR A 118 -13.13 -6.18 -1.18
N PRO A 119 -12.98 -5.43 -2.28
CA PRO A 119 -13.37 -4.03 -2.32
C PRO A 119 -14.89 -3.89 -2.31
N ILE A 120 -15.44 -3.22 -1.29
CA ILE A 120 -16.87 -2.90 -1.18
C ILE A 120 -16.99 -1.38 -1.13
N GLY A 121 -17.25 -0.76 -2.26
CA GLY A 121 -17.27 0.70 -2.41
C GLY A 121 -18.45 1.40 -1.71
N ASN A 122 -19.60 0.75 -1.61
CA ASN A 122 -20.78 1.31 -0.97
C ASN A 122 -20.75 1.11 0.55
N ASP A 123 -20.87 2.19 1.31
CA ASP A 123 -20.79 2.19 2.77
C ASP A 123 -21.86 1.33 3.44
N ALA A 124 -23.10 1.46 3.03
CA ALA A 124 -24.21 0.69 3.61
C ALA A 124 -24.07 -0.81 3.35
N THR A 125 -23.63 -1.21 2.15
CA THR A 125 -23.34 -2.60 1.78
C THR A 125 -22.18 -3.15 2.60
N ARG A 126 -21.12 -2.35 2.82
CA ARG A 126 -19.95 -2.74 3.59
C ARG A 126 -20.30 -2.98 5.06
N VAL A 127 -21.09 -2.07 5.68
CA VAL A 127 -21.59 -2.24 7.05
C VAL A 127 -22.54 -3.42 7.18
N ALA A 128 -23.43 -3.64 6.21
CA ALA A 128 -24.30 -4.81 6.19
C ALA A 128 -23.52 -6.13 6.14
N ALA A 129 -22.48 -6.20 5.32
CA ALA A 129 -21.60 -7.37 5.22
C ALA A 129 -20.92 -7.69 6.58
N LEU A 130 -20.46 -6.68 7.33
CA LEU A 130 -19.91 -6.88 8.66
C LEU A 130 -20.95 -7.38 9.64
N LEU A 131 -22.12 -6.73 9.71
CA LEU A 131 -23.18 -7.08 10.67
C LEU A 131 -23.80 -8.46 10.40
N SER A 132 -23.81 -8.90 9.15
CA SER A 132 -24.24 -10.26 8.77
C SER A 132 -23.18 -11.33 9.01
N GLY A 133 -21.92 -10.95 9.26
CA GLY A 133 -20.80 -11.87 9.38
C GLY A 133 -20.25 -12.38 8.04
N GLN A 134 -20.59 -11.72 6.94
CA GLN A 134 -20.02 -12.03 5.62
C GLN A 134 -18.54 -11.64 5.53
N VAL A 135 -18.15 -10.58 6.27
CA VAL A 135 -16.76 -10.17 6.45
C VAL A 135 -16.47 -9.94 7.92
N ASP A 136 -15.21 -10.15 8.33
CA ASP A 136 -14.77 -10.03 9.72
C ASP A 136 -14.30 -8.61 10.07
N VAL A 137 -13.80 -7.87 9.08
CA VAL A 137 -13.25 -6.51 9.24
C VAL A 137 -13.69 -5.63 8.09
N ILE A 138 -14.02 -4.39 8.37
CA ILE A 138 -14.28 -3.36 7.34
C ILE A 138 -13.43 -2.11 7.59
N GLU A 139 -13.01 -1.47 6.51
CA GLU A 139 -12.36 -0.17 6.50
C GLU A 139 -12.68 0.56 5.18
N PRO A 140 -13.03 1.87 5.22
CA PRO A 140 -13.33 2.68 6.40
C PRO A 140 -14.69 2.34 7.04
N VAL A 141 -14.83 2.71 8.32
CA VAL A 141 -16.13 2.67 9.01
C VAL A 141 -16.80 4.02 8.85
N PRO A 142 -18.06 4.11 8.32
CA PRO A 142 -18.81 5.36 8.28
C PRO A 142 -19.11 5.86 9.69
N LEU A 143 -18.87 7.14 9.95
CA LEU A 143 -19.03 7.72 11.31
C LEU A 143 -20.44 7.55 11.86
N GLN A 144 -21.45 7.68 11.01
CA GLN A 144 -22.86 7.50 11.39
C GLN A 144 -23.23 6.07 11.83
N ASP A 145 -22.43 5.06 11.43
CA ASP A 145 -22.68 3.65 11.76
C ASP A 145 -21.90 3.15 12.98
N VAL A 146 -21.01 3.97 13.55
CA VAL A 146 -20.18 3.58 14.70
C VAL A 146 -21.00 3.08 15.87
N ALA A 147 -22.05 3.84 16.27
CA ALA A 147 -22.93 3.47 17.37
C ALA A 147 -23.67 2.15 17.06
N ARG A 148 -24.18 1.99 15.84
CA ARG A 148 -24.91 0.79 15.39
C ARG A 148 -24.01 -0.45 15.40
N ILE A 149 -22.78 -0.34 14.94
CA ILE A 149 -21.82 -1.46 14.92
C ILE A 149 -21.47 -1.87 16.35
N ASN A 150 -21.16 -0.91 17.23
CA ASN A 150 -20.83 -1.21 18.62
C ASN A 150 -22.04 -1.81 19.40
N ALA A 151 -23.25 -1.36 19.11
CA ALA A 151 -24.46 -1.89 19.73
C ALA A 151 -24.82 -3.31 19.27
N SER A 152 -24.25 -3.80 18.17
CA SER A 152 -24.50 -5.15 17.66
C SER A 152 -24.00 -6.26 18.58
N GLY A 153 -23.06 -5.96 19.47
CA GLY A 153 -22.40 -6.95 20.34
C GLY A 153 -21.49 -7.96 19.62
N LYS A 154 -21.43 -7.91 18.28
CA LYS A 154 -20.64 -8.84 17.46
C LYS A 154 -19.33 -8.23 16.97
N SER A 155 -19.28 -6.93 16.84
CA SER A 155 -18.14 -6.20 16.30
C SER A 155 -17.85 -4.97 17.15
N LYS A 156 -16.61 -4.49 17.11
CA LYS A 156 -16.14 -3.31 17.81
C LYS A 156 -15.45 -2.37 16.85
N VAL A 157 -15.79 -1.09 16.91
CA VAL A 157 -15.07 -0.07 16.16
C VAL A 157 -13.82 0.34 16.93
N LEU A 158 -12.65 0.24 16.27
CA LEU A 158 -11.38 0.77 16.76
C LEU A 158 -11.16 2.14 16.12
N GLN A 159 -10.86 3.13 16.96
CA GLN A 159 -10.58 4.50 16.53
C GLN A 159 -9.23 4.93 17.10
N GLY A 160 -8.51 5.73 16.33
CA GLY A 160 -7.23 6.28 16.73
C GLY A 160 -6.97 7.63 16.08
N PRO A 161 -5.99 8.40 16.57
CA PRO A 161 -5.57 9.63 15.94
C PRO A 161 -4.94 9.33 14.57
N GLU A 162 -5.20 10.19 13.60
CA GLU A 162 -4.65 10.09 12.25
C GLU A 162 -3.86 11.35 11.91
N LEU A 163 -2.70 11.18 11.27
CA LEU A 163 -1.92 12.27 10.71
C LEU A 163 -2.43 12.61 9.31
N ARG A 164 -3.58 13.30 9.27
CA ARG A 164 -4.21 13.74 8.03
C ARG A 164 -4.61 15.21 8.12
N THR A 165 -4.32 15.96 7.07
CA THR A 165 -4.86 17.30 6.88
C THR A 165 -5.94 17.26 5.81
N ILE A 166 -7.13 17.72 6.13
CA ILE A 166 -8.22 17.92 5.16
C ILE A 166 -8.19 19.39 4.74
N PHE A 167 -8.13 19.63 3.45
CA PHE A 167 -8.09 20.99 2.91
C PHE A 167 -8.96 21.12 1.67
N LEU A 168 -9.41 22.33 1.38
CA LEU A 168 -10.06 22.68 0.12
C LEU A 168 -8.98 23.17 -0.85
N GLY A 169 -8.77 22.42 -1.93
CA GLY A 169 -7.91 22.85 -3.02
C GLY A 169 -8.68 23.74 -3.98
N MET A 170 -8.18 24.97 -4.22
CA MET A 170 -8.74 25.88 -5.21
C MET A 170 -7.80 25.98 -6.41
N ASP A 171 -8.34 25.88 -7.61
CA ASP A 171 -7.58 26.07 -8.84
C ASP A 171 -7.41 27.58 -9.13
N GLN A 172 -6.30 28.13 -8.66
CA GLN A 172 -5.98 29.55 -8.81
C GLN A 172 -5.71 29.99 -10.27
N LYS A 173 -5.73 29.08 -11.23
CA LYS A 173 -5.56 29.40 -12.65
C LYS A 173 -6.88 29.63 -13.38
N ARG A 174 -8.01 29.45 -12.71
CA ARG A 174 -9.33 29.75 -13.25
C ARG A 174 -9.71 31.19 -12.91
N ASP A 175 -10.11 31.95 -13.91
CA ASP A 175 -10.52 33.33 -13.75
C ASP A 175 -11.83 33.53 -12.92
N GLU A 176 -12.47 32.43 -12.58
CA GLU A 176 -13.77 32.37 -11.86
C GLU A 176 -13.64 32.22 -10.34
N LEU A 177 -12.39 32.27 -9.80
CA LEU A 177 -12.12 32.12 -8.36
C LEU A 177 -11.41 33.35 -7.79
#